data_da859c85ebbcdcdcadd9da6fbe0e71f0
#
_entry.id   da859c85ebbcdcdcadd9da6fbe0e71f0
#
_cell.length_a   1.000
_cell.length_b   1.000
_cell.length_c   1.000
_cell.angle_alpha   90.00
_cell.angle_beta   90.00
_cell.angle_gamma   90.00
#
_symmetry.space_group_name_H-M   'P 1'
#
loop_
_entity.id
_entity.type
_entity.pdbx_description
1 polymer ?
#
loop_
_entity_poly.entity_id
_entity_poly.type
_entity_poly.pdbx_seq_one_letter_code
_entity_poly.pdbx_strand_id
1 'polypeptide(L)'
;MVPPLWVARLIVSQATAEKLTARHGLDWQEVHDAFVCVSGLRYAWDDDPERGLRALVEAEIRGWPCVVVLYPVEDPLGDVYALGSAYPR
;
A
#
# COMPACT_ATOMS: atom_id res chain seq x y z
N MET A 1 -21.73 6.42 -5.17
CA MET A 1 -20.94 5.18 -4.98
C MET A 1 -19.45 5.48 -5.16
N VAL A 2 -18.64 5.12 -4.19
CA VAL A 2 -17.19 5.31 -4.29
C VAL A 2 -16.65 4.17 -5.15
N PRO A 3 -15.86 4.46 -6.21
CA PRO A 3 -15.26 3.40 -6.99
C PRO A 3 -14.32 2.55 -6.12
N PRO A 4 -14.21 1.25 -6.40
CA PRO A 4 -13.28 0.39 -5.66
C PRO A 4 -11.83 0.86 -5.87
N LEU A 5 -11.01 0.65 -4.85
CA LEU A 5 -9.59 0.95 -4.96
C LEU A 5 -8.93 -0.03 -5.92
N TRP A 6 -8.18 0.50 -6.85
CA TRP A 6 -7.38 -0.29 -7.79
C TRP A 6 -5.96 0.26 -7.81
N VAL A 7 -4.99 -0.59 -7.62
CA VAL A 7 -3.58 -0.20 -7.68
C VAL A 7 -2.96 -0.82 -8.91
N ALA A 8 -2.77 -0.02 -9.95
CA ALA A 8 -2.15 -0.47 -11.19
C ALA A 8 -0.62 -0.51 -11.09
N ARG A 9 -0.05 0.43 -10.34
CA ARG A 9 1.40 0.53 -10.13
C ARG A 9 1.72 0.96 -8.71
N LEU A 10 2.77 0.39 -8.18
CA LEU A 10 3.28 0.74 -6.85
C LEU A 10 4.71 1.25 -6.98
N ILE A 11 4.96 2.43 -6.42
CA ILE A 11 6.30 3.00 -6.31
C ILE A 11 6.84 2.67 -4.93
N VAL A 12 7.97 1.99 -4.87
CA VAL A 12 8.63 1.64 -3.61
C VAL A 12 10.02 2.22 -3.60
N SER A 13 10.28 3.16 -2.68
CA SER A 13 11.62 3.69 -2.51
C SER A 13 12.51 2.68 -1.83
N GLN A 14 13.82 2.78 -2.07
CA GLN A 14 14.80 1.92 -1.42
C GLN A 14 14.72 2.03 0.11
N ALA A 15 14.55 3.24 0.61
CA ALA A 15 14.42 3.48 2.05
C ALA A 15 13.20 2.76 2.65
N THR A 16 12.06 2.79 1.96
CA THR A 16 10.85 2.09 2.40
C THR A 16 11.06 0.58 2.36
N ALA A 17 11.65 0.06 1.29
CA ALA A 17 11.94 -1.37 1.17
C ALA A 17 12.85 -1.86 2.32
N GLU A 18 13.88 -1.09 2.64
CA GLU A 18 14.78 -1.42 3.74
C GLU A 18 14.08 -1.41 5.10
N LYS A 19 13.20 -0.42 5.32
CA LYS A 19 12.41 -0.34 6.56
C LYS A 19 11.47 -1.53 6.73
N LEU A 20 10.82 -1.96 5.66
CA LEU A 20 9.94 -3.13 5.70
C LEU A 20 10.70 -4.37 6.18
N THR A 21 11.87 -4.61 5.61
CA THR A 21 12.70 -5.75 6.00
C THR A 21 13.22 -5.60 7.43
N ALA A 22 13.75 -4.43 7.79
CA ALA A 22 14.38 -4.21 9.09
C ALA A 22 13.37 -4.23 10.24
N ARG A 23 12.18 -3.64 10.06
CA ARG A 23 11.20 -3.49 11.13
C ARG A 23 10.20 -4.62 11.23
N HIS A 24 9.83 -5.23 10.09
CA HIS A 24 8.73 -6.18 10.03
C HIS A 24 9.09 -7.49 9.33
N GLY A 25 10.31 -7.63 8.84
CA GLY A 25 10.72 -8.82 8.10
C GLY A 25 9.95 -9.04 6.81
N LEU A 26 9.39 -7.98 6.22
CA LEU A 26 8.59 -8.05 5.01
C LEU A 26 9.42 -7.73 3.79
N ASP A 27 9.25 -8.54 2.74
CA ASP A 27 9.83 -8.28 1.42
C ASP A 27 8.86 -7.39 0.63
N TRP A 28 9.36 -6.28 0.08
CA TRP A 28 8.51 -5.36 -0.66
C TRP A 28 7.83 -6.01 -1.88
N GLN A 29 8.46 -7.03 -2.49
CA GLN A 29 7.85 -7.75 -3.61
C GLN A 29 6.63 -8.55 -3.17
N GLU A 30 6.68 -9.16 -2.01
CA GLU A 30 5.54 -9.88 -1.45
C GLU A 30 4.40 -8.90 -1.11
N VAL A 31 4.75 -7.73 -0.56
CA VAL A 31 3.78 -6.67 -0.30
C VAL A 31 3.13 -6.22 -1.61
N HIS A 32 3.95 -5.93 -2.62
CA HIS A 32 3.49 -5.54 -3.95
C HIS A 32 2.49 -6.56 -4.53
N ASP A 33 2.85 -7.84 -4.52
CA ASP A 33 2.05 -8.88 -5.14
C ASP A 33 0.74 -9.13 -4.40
N ALA A 34 0.64 -8.74 -3.14
CA ALA A 34 -0.55 -8.95 -2.35
C ALA A 34 -1.72 -8.05 -2.76
N PHE A 35 -1.46 -6.88 -3.36
CA PHE A 35 -2.54 -5.94 -3.66
C PHE A 35 -2.43 -5.21 -5.00
N VAL A 36 -1.31 -5.28 -5.72
CA VAL A 36 -1.19 -4.65 -7.04
C VAL A 36 -1.95 -5.48 -8.06
N CYS A 37 -2.81 -4.82 -8.82
CA CYS A 37 -3.70 -5.44 -9.81
C CYS A 37 -4.62 -6.52 -9.20
N VAL A 38 -5.05 -6.31 -7.98
CA VAL A 38 -5.99 -7.17 -7.27
C VAL A 38 -7.31 -6.43 -7.09
N SER A 39 -8.41 -7.06 -7.46
CA SER A 39 -9.75 -6.52 -7.25
C SER A 39 -10.28 -6.87 -5.86
N GLY A 40 -11.28 -6.10 -5.40
CA GLY A 40 -11.94 -6.39 -4.14
C GLY A 40 -11.13 -6.05 -2.89
N LEU A 41 -10.18 -5.13 -3.00
CA LEU A 41 -9.37 -4.72 -1.85
C LEU A 41 -10.25 -4.07 -0.77
N ARG A 42 -9.98 -4.43 0.47
CA ARG A 42 -10.56 -3.76 1.64
C ARG A 42 -9.68 -2.60 2.01
N TYR A 43 -10.26 -1.41 2.05
CA TYR A 43 -9.49 -0.20 2.30
C TYR A 43 -10.33 0.89 2.96
N ALA A 44 -9.65 1.85 3.57
CA ALA A 44 -10.25 3.07 4.07
C ALA A 44 -9.34 4.26 3.74
N TRP A 45 -9.95 5.38 3.39
CA TRP A 45 -9.20 6.62 3.23
C TRP A 45 -8.98 7.26 4.59
N ASP A 46 -7.78 7.78 4.80
CA ASP A 46 -7.38 8.47 6.01
C ASP A 46 -6.67 9.76 5.63
N ASP A 47 -6.99 10.85 6.31
CA ASP A 47 -6.37 12.14 6.06
C ASP A 47 -5.41 12.44 7.21
N ASP A 48 -4.11 12.23 6.96
CA ASP A 48 -3.08 12.48 7.93
C ASP A 48 -2.76 13.98 7.94
N PRO A 49 -2.83 14.69 9.09
CA PRO A 49 -2.56 16.13 9.14
C PRO A 49 -1.17 16.52 8.66
N GLU A 50 -0.19 15.63 8.77
CA GLU A 50 1.19 15.92 8.37
C GLU A 50 1.51 15.42 6.96
N ARG A 51 0.91 14.30 6.54
CA ARG A 51 1.28 13.60 5.32
C ARG A 51 0.21 13.64 4.23
N GLY A 52 -0.98 14.13 4.55
CA GLY A 52 -2.09 14.25 3.62
C GLY A 52 -2.89 12.95 3.46
N LEU A 53 -3.58 12.87 2.34
CA LEU A 53 -4.49 11.74 2.07
C LEU A 53 -3.73 10.45 1.82
N ARG A 54 -4.18 9.38 2.46
CA ARG A 54 -3.61 8.04 2.29
C ARG A 54 -4.69 6.97 2.31
N ALA A 55 -4.41 5.85 1.67
CA ALA A 55 -5.26 4.67 1.73
C ALA A 55 -4.65 3.66 2.69
N LEU A 56 -5.47 3.14 3.59
CA LEU A 56 -5.11 2.04 4.47
C LEU A 56 -5.73 0.78 3.89
N VAL A 57 -4.90 -0.13 3.40
CA VAL A 57 -5.35 -1.33 2.68
C VAL A 57 -5.07 -2.57 3.50
N GLU A 58 -6.09 -3.41 3.68
CA GLU A 58 -5.90 -4.71 4.31
C GLU A 58 -5.39 -5.70 3.28
N ALA A 59 -4.32 -6.39 3.60
CA ALA A 59 -3.74 -7.41 2.74
C ALA A 59 -3.22 -8.57 3.57
N GLU A 60 -3.24 -9.77 2.98
CA GLU A 60 -2.66 -10.94 3.61
C GLU A 60 -1.30 -11.20 2.97
N ILE A 61 -0.25 -11.22 3.79
CA ILE A 61 1.13 -11.42 3.34
C ILE A 61 1.69 -12.60 4.11
N ARG A 62 2.08 -13.66 3.41
CA ARG A 62 2.53 -14.92 4.01
C ARG A 62 1.53 -15.51 5.02
N GLY A 63 0.24 -15.37 4.75
CA GLY A 63 -0.79 -15.84 5.66
C GLY A 63 -1.05 -14.95 6.87
N TRP A 64 -0.38 -13.79 6.97
CA TRP A 64 -0.56 -12.85 8.06
C TRP A 64 -1.38 -11.64 7.60
N PRO A 65 -2.40 -11.25 8.36
CA PRO A 65 -3.12 -10.01 8.05
C PRO A 65 -2.21 -8.80 8.30
N CYS A 66 -2.12 -7.94 7.29
CA CYS A 66 -1.29 -6.75 7.34
C CYS A 66 -2.10 -5.53 6.94
N VAL A 67 -1.64 -4.35 7.35
CA VAL A 67 -2.12 -3.07 6.86
C VAL A 67 -1.04 -2.44 6.02
N VAL A 68 -1.40 -2.02 4.81
CA VAL A 68 -0.50 -1.36 3.87
C VAL A 68 -0.95 0.10 3.74
N VAL A 69 -0.02 1.02 3.89
CA VAL A 69 -0.28 2.46 3.79
C VAL A 69 0.19 2.94 2.42
N LEU A 70 -0.75 3.51 1.65
CA LEU A 70 -0.50 3.96 0.29
C LEU A 70 -0.80 5.45 0.15
N TYR A 71 0.07 6.17 -0.53
CA TYR A 71 -0.13 7.57 -0.86
C TYR A 71 -0.41 7.72 -2.35
N PRO A 72 -1.52 8.38 -2.73
CA PRO A 72 -1.80 8.62 -4.16
C PRO A 72 -0.69 9.43 -4.81
N VAL A 73 -0.35 9.07 -6.03
CA VAL A 73 0.63 9.80 -6.84
C VAL A 73 -0.09 10.34 -8.06
N GLU A 74 0.14 11.61 -8.40
CA GLU A 74 -0.39 12.17 -9.63
C GLU A 74 0.25 11.50 -10.83
N ASP A 75 -0.59 10.91 -11.67
CA ASP A 75 -0.16 10.24 -12.89
C ASP A 75 -1.28 10.34 -13.92
N PRO A 76 -0.98 10.68 -15.20
CA PRO A 76 -2.00 10.81 -16.23
C PRO A 76 -2.84 9.56 -16.45
N LEU A 77 -2.28 8.38 -16.19
CA LEU A 77 -3.00 7.12 -16.32
C LEU A 77 -3.80 6.74 -15.07
N GLY A 78 -3.51 7.39 -13.93
CA GLY A 78 -4.18 7.10 -12.67
C GLY A 78 -3.75 5.80 -12.00
N ASP A 79 -4.29 5.57 -10.81
CA ASP A 79 -4.11 4.32 -10.05
C ASP A 79 -2.65 4.00 -9.70
N VAL A 80 -1.83 5.04 -9.55
CA VAL A 80 -0.43 4.91 -9.10
C VAL A 80 -0.34 5.35 -7.65
N TYR A 81 0.30 4.53 -6.83
CA TYR A 81 0.47 4.78 -5.41
C TYR A 81 1.91 4.59 -4.98
N ALA A 82 2.33 5.39 -4.01
CA ALA A 82 3.62 5.22 -3.35
C ALA A 82 3.41 4.43 -2.06
N LEU A 83 4.25 3.44 -1.83
CA LEU A 83 4.22 2.66 -0.60
C LEU A 83 4.81 3.49 0.54
N GLY A 84 4.00 3.75 1.57
CA GLY A 84 4.46 4.46 2.76
C GLY A 84 4.95 3.52 3.84
N SER A 85 4.17 2.47 4.11
CA SER A 85 4.48 1.50 5.14
C SER A 85 3.63 0.25 4.96
N ALA A 86 4.05 -0.84 5.58
CA ALA A 86 3.23 -2.03 5.74
C ALA A 86 3.60 -2.67 7.08
N TYR A 87 2.60 -3.11 7.82
CA TYR A 87 2.85 -3.69 9.14
C TYR A 87 1.80 -4.77 9.44
N PRO A 88 2.17 -5.79 10.24
CA PRO A 88 1.22 -6.80 10.69
C PRO A 88 0.14 -6.15 11.57
N ARG A 89 -1.07 -6.67 11.44
CA ARG A 89 -2.19 -6.24 12.26
C ARG A 89 -2.09 -6.77 13.67
#